data_5ed15deec80f677a97a7239950ebebd2
#
_entry.id   5ed15deec80f677a97a7239950ebebd2
#
_cell.length_a   1.000
_cell.length_b   1.000
_cell.length_c   1.000
_cell.angle_alpha   90.00
_cell.angle_beta   90.00
_cell.angle_gamma   90.00
#
_symmetry.space_group_name_H-M   'P 1'
#
loop_
_entity.id
_entity.type
_entity.pdbx_description
1 polymer ?
#
loop_
_entity_poly.entity_id
_entity_poly.type
_entity_poly.pdbx_seq_one_letter_code
_entity_poly.pdbx_strand_id
1 'polypeptide(L)'
;MAGIEVAYELRNKAAYIMASSAPVVSPGFTPIYAGSISCLLEEAADLQRFAENYFHYWNLMEGDKRSATISIIKTAGLSNLANLIRQINTEISGSFLPVGNLQNYDGVLKAPFYFFDFAQCYQSLSDENTYNALQECISQCVVYKRNTPFYATEEGTFPITAFSGMTTFIMQRELNDLNEEYTKLQWYKDTNTD
;
A
#
# COMPACT_ATOMS: atom_id res chain seq x y z
N MET A 1 -4.55 -5.80 3.42
CA MET A 1 -4.09 -4.76 2.49
C MET A 1 -2.65 -4.35 2.76
N ALA A 2 -1.96 -3.79 1.77
CA ALA A 2 -0.58 -3.32 1.88
C ALA A 2 -0.48 -1.97 2.64
N GLY A 3 -1.18 -1.85 3.79
CA GLY A 3 -1.21 -0.64 4.61
C GLY A 3 0.13 -0.38 5.26
N ILE A 4 0.65 0.87 5.13
CA ILE A 4 1.90 1.29 5.76
C ILE A 4 1.82 1.16 7.28
N GLU A 5 0.67 1.42 7.86
CA GLU A 5 0.41 1.32 9.30
C GLU A 5 0.67 -0.12 9.79
N VAL A 6 0.09 -1.10 9.08
CA VAL A 6 0.28 -2.53 9.40
C VAL A 6 1.75 -2.94 9.22
N ALA A 7 2.37 -2.52 8.12
CA ALA A 7 3.77 -2.83 7.86
C ALA A 7 4.68 -2.24 8.94
N TYR A 8 4.39 -1.04 9.39
CA TYR A 8 5.15 -0.35 10.43
C TYR A 8 5.01 -1.03 11.81
N GLU A 9 3.80 -1.45 12.18
CA GLU A 9 3.57 -2.21 13.42
C GLU A 9 4.33 -3.56 13.41
N LEU A 10 4.44 -4.18 12.24
CA LEU A 10 5.13 -5.47 12.08
C LEU A 10 6.65 -5.36 11.85
N ARG A 11 7.22 -4.14 11.75
CA ARG A 11 8.61 -3.92 11.35
C ARG A 11 9.67 -4.64 12.21
N ASN A 12 9.35 -4.86 13.49
CA ASN A 12 10.23 -5.57 14.41
C ASN A 12 9.92 -7.08 14.50
N LYS A 13 8.98 -7.59 13.72
CA LYS A 13 8.52 -8.99 13.73
C LYS A 13 8.75 -9.72 12.42
N ALA A 14 8.74 -9.01 11.30
CA ALA A 14 8.93 -9.58 9.98
C ALA A 14 9.93 -8.73 9.18
N ALA A 15 10.90 -9.36 8.53
CA ALA A 15 11.87 -8.68 7.67
C ALA A 15 11.23 -8.21 6.35
N TYR A 16 10.25 -8.95 5.86
CA TYR A 16 9.50 -8.67 4.65
C TYR A 16 8.01 -8.93 4.86
N ILE A 17 7.20 -8.14 4.19
CA ILE A 17 5.74 -8.32 4.12
C ILE A 17 5.35 -8.34 2.65
N MET A 18 4.63 -9.38 2.23
CA MET A 18 4.04 -9.46 0.91
C MET A 18 2.53 -9.23 1.03
N ALA A 19 2.03 -8.21 0.33
CA ALA A 19 0.63 -7.81 0.44
C ALA A 19 0.08 -7.20 -0.85
N SER A 20 -1.25 -7.14 -0.95
CA SER A 20 -2.00 -6.47 -2.02
C SER A 20 -2.55 -5.15 -1.53
N SER A 21 -2.46 -4.10 -2.35
CA SER A 21 -3.10 -2.80 -2.07
C SER A 21 -4.61 -2.83 -2.32
N ALA A 22 -5.06 -3.60 -3.31
CA ALA A 22 -6.47 -3.76 -3.65
C ALA A 22 -7.04 -5.08 -3.12
N PRO A 23 -8.37 -5.26 -3.07
CA PRO A 23 -9.00 -6.54 -2.80
C PRO A 23 -8.47 -7.65 -3.71
N VAL A 24 -8.21 -8.82 -3.13
CA VAL A 24 -7.70 -9.99 -3.86
C VAL A 24 -8.88 -10.76 -4.43
N VAL A 25 -8.88 -10.96 -5.75
CA VAL A 25 -9.92 -11.75 -6.43
C VAL A 25 -9.86 -13.21 -5.96
N SER A 26 -11.01 -13.80 -5.69
CA SER A 26 -11.12 -15.22 -5.34
C SER A 26 -10.73 -16.11 -6.52
N PRO A 27 -9.97 -17.20 -6.29
CA PRO A 27 -9.52 -17.79 -5.03
C PRO A 27 -8.11 -17.34 -4.55
N GLY A 28 -7.66 -16.15 -4.88
CA GLY A 28 -6.44 -15.56 -4.37
C GLY A 28 -5.17 -16.25 -4.85
N PHE A 29 -4.36 -16.73 -3.93
CA PHE A 29 -3.09 -17.43 -4.24
C PHE A 29 -3.26 -18.92 -4.56
N THR A 30 -4.44 -19.50 -4.32
CA THR A 30 -4.69 -20.94 -4.48
C THR A 30 -4.26 -21.49 -5.84
N PRO A 31 -4.53 -20.82 -6.98
CA PRO A 31 -4.18 -21.36 -8.29
C PRO A 31 -2.67 -21.52 -8.53
N ILE A 32 -1.85 -20.76 -7.80
CA ILE A 32 -0.39 -20.78 -7.99
C ILE A 32 0.35 -21.67 -6.99
N TYR A 33 -0.32 -22.12 -5.92
CA TYR A 33 0.37 -22.84 -4.84
C TYR A 33 1.14 -24.08 -5.32
N ALA A 34 0.54 -24.91 -6.17
CA ALA A 34 1.18 -26.14 -6.64
C ALA A 34 2.52 -25.88 -7.36
N GLY A 35 2.63 -24.77 -8.09
CA GLY A 35 3.84 -24.41 -8.84
C GLY A 35 4.78 -23.44 -8.15
N SER A 36 4.36 -22.84 -7.02
CA SER A 36 5.09 -21.70 -6.44
C SER A 36 5.43 -21.84 -4.96
N ILE A 37 4.75 -22.73 -4.21
CA ILE A 37 4.97 -22.85 -2.77
C ILE A 37 6.42 -23.24 -2.42
N SER A 38 7.12 -23.95 -3.29
CA SER A 38 8.53 -24.31 -3.13
C SER A 38 9.41 -23.07 -2.97
N CYS A 39 9.09 -21.95 -3.62
CA CYS A 39 9.85 -20.69 -3.49
C CYS A 39 9.90 -20.19 -2.05
N LEU A 40 8.88 -20.51 -1.23
CA LEU A 40 8.78 -20.08 0.17
C LEU A 40 9.45 -21.07 1.13
N LEU A 41 9.77 -22.29 0.65
CA LEU A 41 10.35 -23.38 1.47
C LEU A 41 11.85 -23.56 1.23
N GLU A 42 12.47 -22.74 0.39
CA GLU A 42 13.91 -22.70 0.18
C GLU A 42 14.61 -22.11 1.43
N GLU A 43 15.90 -22.40 1.60
CA GLU A 43 16.69 -21.88 2.74
C GLU A 43 16.61 -20.35 2.83
N ALA A 44 16.61 -19.67 1.66
CA ALA A 44 16.26 -18.27 1.54
C ALA A 44 14.97 -18.18 0.70
N ALA A 45 13.84 -17.91 1.33
CA ALA A 45 12.55 -17.82 0.66
C ALA A 45 12.59 -16.77 -0.47
N ASP A 46 12.28 -17.21 -1.70
CA ASP A 46 12.20 -16.34 -2.87
C ASP A 46 10.81 -15.71 -2.98
N LEU A 47 10.59 -14.67 -2.18
CA LEU A 47 9.34 -13.92 -2.14
C LEU A 47 9.03 -13.24 -3.48
N GLN A 48 10.07 -12.77 -4.19
CA GLN A 48 9.88 -12.09 -5.46
C GLN A 48 9.33 -13.06 -6.52
N ARG A 49 9.92 -14.23 -6.66
CA ARG A 49 9.43 -15.26 -7.58
C ARG A 49 8.00 -15.69 -7.26
N PHE A 50 7.67 -15.81 -5.97
CA PHE A 50 6.29 -16.12 -5.58
C PHE A 50 5.32 -15.01 -5.98
N ALA A 51 5.68 -13.73 -5.74
CA ALA A 51 4.88 -12.57 -6.14
C ALA A 51 4.75 -12.43 -7.66
N GLU A 52 5.83 -12.72 -8.42
CA GLU A 52 5.82 -12.74 -9.89
C GLU A 52 4.86 -13.80 -10.45
N ASN A 53 4.88 -15.00 -9.90
CA ASN A 53 3.96 -16.07 -10.28
C ASN A 53 2.50 -15.70 -10.02
N TYR A 54 2.22 -15.06 -8.86
CA TYR A 54 0.89 -14.53 -8.55
C TYR A 54 0.45 -13.49 -9.57
N PHE A 55 1.28 -12.47 -9.79
CA PHE A 55 0.96 -11.41 -10.73
C PHE A 55 0.78 -11.95 -12.15
N HIS A 56 1.68 -12.82 -12.61
CA HIS A 56 1.62 -13.41 -13.93
C HIS A 56 0.31 -14.17 -14.16
N TYR A 57 -0.09 -15.00 -13.20
CA TYR A 57 -1.35 -15.75 -13.28
C TYR A 57 -2.54 -14.81 -13.50
N TRP A 58 -2.72 -13.82 -12.65
CA TRP A 58 -3.87 -12.92 -12.72
C TRP A 58 -3.80 -11.95 -13.90
N ASN A 59 -2.62 -11.54 -14.32
CA ASN A 59 -2.45 -10.64 -15.46
C ASN A 59 -2.75 -11.32 -16.81
N LEU A 60 -2.74 -12.66 -16.88
CA LEU A 60 -3.14 -13.43 -18.05
C LEU A 60 -4.65 -13.68 -18.14
N MET A 61 -5.40 -13.37 -17.07
CA MET A 61 -6.84 -13.49 -17.10
C MET A 61 -7.49 -12.42 -17.98
N GLU A 62 -8.75 -12.64 -18.36
CA GLU A 62 -9.55 -11.70 -19.13
C GLU A 62 -10.65 -11.06 -18.28
N GLY A 63 -11.15 -9.89 -18.71
CA GLY A 63 -12.23 -9.17 -18.05
C GLY A 63 -11.90 -8.87 -16.59
N ASP A 64 -12.89 -8.92 -15.74
CA ASP A 64 -12.78 -8.58 -14.31
C ASP A 64 -11.84 -9.50 -13.52
N LYS A 65 -11.52 -10.68 -14.05
CA LYS A 65 -10.54 -11.57 -13.44
C LYS A 65 -9.10 -11.10 -13.62
N ARG A 66 -8.82 -10.20 -14.58
CA ARG A 66 -7.51 -9.56 -14.74
C ARG A 66 -7.33 -8.47 -13.67
N SER A 67 -7.25 -8.86 -12.44
CA SER A 67 -7.26 -7.96 -11.28
C SER A 67 -6.22 -8.41 -10.25
N ALA A 68 -5.12 -7.70 -10.16
CA ALA A 68 -4.07 -7.98 -9.19
C ALA A 68 -3.27 -6.72 -8.83
N THR A 69 -2.98 -6.59 -7.56
CA THR A 69 -1.88 -5.79 -7.04
C THR A 69 -1.06 -6.64 -6.10
N ILE A 70 0.25 -6.49 -6.11
CA ILE A 70 1.16 -7.23 -5.22
C ILE A 70 2.38 -6.37 -4.94
N SER A 71 2.82 -6.33 -3.69
CA SER A 71 4.02 -5.63 -3.26
C SER A 71 4.78 -6.46 -2.24
N ILE A 72 6.11 -6.32 -2.25
CA ILE A 72 7.00 -6.84 -1.20
C ILE A 72 7.61 -5.64 -0.51
N ILE A 73 7.30 -5.49 0.77
CA ILE A 73 7.75 -4.41 1.63
C ILE A 73 8.87 -4.94 2.53
N LYS A 74 10.08 -4.37 2.38
CA LYS A 74 11.21 -4.60 3.27
C LYS A 74 11.08 -3.66 4.47
N THR A 75 10.90 -4.23 5.66
CA THR A 75 10.54 -3.47 6.86
C THR A 75 11.69 -2.64 7.44
N ALA A 76 12.94 -3.01 7.17
CA ALA A 76 14.12 -2.33 7.71
C ALA A 76 14.21 -0.84 7.33
N GLY A 77 13.63 -0.41 6.21
CA GLY A 77 13.60 0.99 5.77
C GLY A 77 12.46 1.84 6.37
N LEU A 78 11.47 1.21 6.99
CA LEU A 78 10.24 1.89 7.40
C LEU A 78 10.44 2.97 8.47
N SER A 79 11.43 2.83 9.34
CA SER A 79 11.76 3.86 10.34
C SER A 79 12.32 5.13 9.68
N ASN A 80 13.13 4.99 8.63
CA ASN A 80 13.62 6.14 7.87
C ASN A 80 12.47 6.82 7.10
N LEU A 81 11.57 6.03 6.53
CA LEU A 81 10.36 6.54 5.89
C LEU A 81 9.49 7.31 6.88
N ALA A 82 9.26 6.78 8.09
CA ALA A 82 8.51 7.46 9.13
C ALA A 82 9.15 8.80 9.54
N ASN A 83 10.47 8.87 9.66
CA ASN A 83 11.19 10.11 9.95
C ASN A 83 11.01 11.17 8.85
N LEU A 84 11.08 10.76 7.58
CA LEU A 84 10.83 11.67 6.46
C LEU A 84 9.37 12.16 6.45
N ILE A 85 8.41 11.26 6.67
CA ILE A 85 7.00 11.63 6.76
C ILE A 85 6.73 12.60 7.91
N ARG A 86 7.39 12.43 9.06
CA ARG A 86 7.29 13.39 10.18
C ARG A 86 7.76 14.79 9.76
N GLN A 87 8.87 14.90 9.03
CA GLN A 87 9.36 16.19 8.52
C GLN A 87 8.31 16.83 7.61
N ILE A 88 7.80 16.08 6.63
CA ILE A 88 6.77 16.55 5.71
C ILE A 88 5.52 16.99 6.48
N ASN A 89 5.02 16.18 7.40
CA ASN A 89 3.82 16.50 8.18
C ASN A 89 3.98 17.76 9.05
N THR A 90 5.19 18.01 9.55
CA THR A 90 5.48 19.24 10.32
C THR A 90 5.39 20.48 9.43
N GLU A 91 5.81 20.40 8.18
CA GLU A 91 5.78 21.51 7.23
C GLU A 91 4.35 21.83 6.74
N ILE A 92 3.51 20.79 6.61
CA ILE A 92 2.12 20.93 6.09
C ILE A 92 1.06 21.04 7.19
N SER A 93 1.47 21.23 8.44
CA SER A 93 0.60 21.30 9.61
C SER A 93 -0.69 22.10 9.37
N GLY A 94 -1.85 21.47 9.57
CA GLY A 94 -3.17 22.06 9.40
C GLY A 94 -3.81 21.95 8.01
N SER A 95 -3.14 21.35 7.04
CA SER A 95 -3.70 21.11 5.69
C SER A 95 -4.47 19.79 5.65
N PHE A 96 -5.78 19.86 5.36
CA PHE A 96 -6.56 18.65 5.04
C PHE A 96 -6.34 18.27 3.57
N LEU A 97 -6.00 17.00 3.33
CA LEU A 97 -5.93 16.46 1.97
C LEU A 97 -7.33 16.36 1.38
N PRO A 98 -7.56 16.92 0.18
CA PRO A 98 -8.77 16.63 -0.57
C PRO A 98 -8.68 15.20 -1.12
N VAL A 99 -9.37 14.26 -0.48
CA VAL A 99 -9.34 12.83 -0.82
C VAL A 99 -10.00 12.48 -2.17
N GLY A 100 -10.81 13.38 -2.73
CA GLY A 100 -11.67 13.08 -3.90
C GLY A 100 -10.95 12.71 -5.20
N ASN A 101 -9.68 13.09 -5.37
CA ASN A 101 -8.89 12.82 -6.58
C ASN A 101 -7.74 11.82 -6.34
N LEU A 102 -7.64 11.25 -5.15
CA LEU A 102 -6.62 10.28 -4.83
C LEU A 102 -7.03 8.88 -5.28
N GLN A 103 -6.05 8.11 -5.74
CA GLN A 103 -6.23 6.69 -5.96
C GLN A 103 -6.60 6.02 -4.64
N ASN A 104 -7.80 5.45 -4.56
CA ASN A 104 -8.19 4.56 -3.47
C ASN A 104 -8.26 3.11 -3.94
N TYR A 105 -8.21 2.20 -2.98
CA TYR A 105 -8.22 0.76 -3.20
C TYR A 105 -9.35 0.05 -2.45
N ASP A 106 -10.38 0.78 -2.04
CA ASP A 106 -11.49 0.23 -1.27
C ASP A 106 -12.37 -0.69 -2.11
N GLY A 107 -12.45 -0.45 -3.41
CA GLY A 107 -13.27 -1.25 -4.33
C GLY A 107 -14.77 -1.01 -4.16
N VAL A 108 -15.15 0.18 -3.71
CA VAL A 108 -16.52 0.64 -3.56
C VAL A 108 -16.75 1.92 -4.37
N LEU A 109 -18.00 2.10 -4.86
CA LEU A 109 -18.36 3.23 -5.71
C LEU A 109 -18.59 4.54 -4.95
N LYS A 110 -18.80 4.48 -3.65
CA LYS A 110 -19.15 5.64 -2.81
C LYS A 110 -18.29 5.74 -1.58
N ALA A 111 -17.93 6.98 -1.23
CA ALA A 111 -17.29 7.30 0.04
C ALA A 111 -18.14 6.82 1.26
N PRO A 112 -17.53 6.63 2.42
CA PRO A 112 -16.12 6.97 2.71
C PRO A 112 -15.13 5.96 2.13
N PHE A 113 -13.92 6.45 1.80
CA PHE A 113 -12.80 5.62 1.37
C PHE A 113 -11.74 5.61 2.46
N TYR A 114 -11.03 4.49 2.62
CA TYR A 114 -10.10 4.26 3.73
C TYR A 114 -8.65 4.01 3.30
N PHE A 115 -8.44 3.49 2.08
CA PHE A 115 -7.15 2.97 1.63
C PHE A 115 -6.67 3.73 0.40
N PHE A 116 -5.85 4.75 0.60
CA PHE A 116 -5.32 5.60 -0.47
C PHE A 116 -3.90 5.20 -0.87
N ASP A 117 -3.49 5.48 -2.12
CA ASP A 117 -2.10 5.28 -2.53
C ASP A 117 -1.17 6.16 -1.69
N PHE A 118 -0.21 5.53 -1.02
CA PHE A 118 0.64 6.20 -0.04
C PHE A 118 1.43 7.36 -0.66
N ALA A 119 2.10 7.14 -1.80
CA ALA A 119 2.91 8.20 -2.39
C ALA A 119 2.07 9.36 -2.92
N GLN A 120 0.92 9.05 -3.54
CA GLN A 120 0.05 10.08 -4.11
C GLN A 120 -0.51 11.04 -3.06
N CYS A 121 -0.70 10.56 -1.81
CA CYS A 121 -1.15 11.41 -0.71
C CYS A 121 -0.22 12.60 -0.46
N TYR A 122 1.07 12.43 -0.69
CA TYR A 122 2.07 13.47 -0.44
C TYR A 122 2.48 14.27 -1.69
N GLN A 123 2.05 13.85 -2.88
CA GLN A 123 2.46 14.48 -4.15
C GLN A 123 2.07 15.96 -4.24
N SER A 124 0.87 16.30 -3.78
CA SER A 124 0.37 17.70 -3.82
C SER A 124 0.75 18.50 -2.57
N LEU A 125 1.31 17.86 -1.56
CA LEU A 125 1.69 18.47 -0.29
C LEU A 125 3.18 18.78 -0.19
N SER A 126 3.99 18.26 -1.11
CA SER A 126 5.43 18.37 -1.09
C SER A 126 5.92 19.16 -2.31
N ASP A 127 7.01 19.90 -2.16
CA ASP A 127 7.75 20.37 -3.31
C ASP A 127 8.42 19.20 -4.06
N GLU A 128 8.95 19.47 -5.26
CA GLU A 128 9.54 18.45 -6.12
C GLU A 128 10.71 17.71 -5.46
N ASN A 129 11.58 18.41 -4.73
CA ASN A 129 12.74 17.80 -4.08
C ASN A 129 12.31 16.87 -2.94
N THR A 130 11.40 17.32 -2.12
CA THR A 130 10.82 16.54 -1.00
C THR A 130 10.06 15.32 -1.52
N TYR A 131 9.29 15.47 -2.59
CA TYR A 131 8.58 14.34 -3.21
C TYR A 131 9.53 13.33 -3.83
N ASN A 132 10.62 13.77 -4.48
CA ASN A 132 11.64 12.89 -5.02
C ASN A 132 12.37 12.11 -3.90
N ALA A 133 12.69 12.76 -2.79
CA ALA A 133 13.25 12.09 -1.61
C ALA A 133 12.29 11.06 -1.02
N LEU A 134 10.98 11.36 -1.01
CA LEU A 134 9.95 10.39 -0.59
C LEU A 134 9.89 9.18 -1.53
N GLN A 135 9.90 9.39 -2.85
CA GLN A 135 9.91 8.30 -3.83
C GLN A 135 11.14 7.40 -3.68
N GLU A 136 12.32 7.99 -3.44
CA GLU A 136 13.53 7.23 -3.18
C GLU A 136 13.41 6.39 -1.90
N CYS A 137 12.92 6.98 -0.81
CA CYS A 137 12.70 6.28 0.45
C CYS A 137 11.68 5.14 0.31
N ILE A 138 10.59 5.36 -0.45
CA ILE A 138 9.61 4.32 -0.79
C ILE A 138 10.29 3.20 -1.58
N SER A 139 11.14 3.51 -2.55
CA SER A 139 11.83 2.50 -3.37
C SER A 139 12.78 1.60 -2.57
N GLN A 140 13.33 2.11 -1.47
CA GLN A 140 14.14 1.33 -0.52
C GLN A 140 13.29 0.40 0.35
N CYS A 141 12.01 0.73 0.57
CA CYS A 141 11.07 -0.09 1.32
C CYS A 141 10.32 -1.07 0.41
N VAL A 142 9.78 -0.61 -0.70
CA VAL A 142 9.01 -1.44 -1.65
C VAL A 142 9.97 -2.03 -2.68
N VAL A 143 10.51 -3.21 -2.36
CA VAL A 143 11.56 -3.87 -3.17
C VAL A 143 11.00 -4.57 -4.42
N TYR A 144 9.71 -4.83 -4.44
CA TYR A 144 8.99 -5.34 -5.61
C TYR A 144 7.55 -4.85 -5.60
N LYS A 145 7.02 -4.48 -6.75
CA LYS A 145 5.59 -4.18 -6.92
C LYS A 145 5.15 -4.41 -8.36
N ARG A 146 3.91 -4.90 -8.53
CA ARG A 146 3.22 -5.05 -9.81
C ARG A 146 1.72 -4.81 -9.64
N ASN A 147 1.11 -4.24 -10.65
CA ASN A 147 -0.34 -4.07 -10.73
C ASN A 147 -0.85 -4.30 -12.17
N THR A 148 -2.07 -4.78 -12.27
CA THR A 148 -2.86 -4.75 -13.50
C THR A 148 -3.36 -3.31 -13.76
N PRO A 149 -3.82 -2.97 -14.98
CA PRO A 149 -4.33 -1.61 -15.27
C PRO A 149 -5.52 -1.19 -14.43
N PHE A 150 -6.26 -2.15 -13.89
CA PHE A 150 -7.41 -1.98 -13.01
C PHE A 150 -7.49 -3.13 -12.01
N TYR A 151 -8.30 -2.95 -10.97
CA TYR A 151 -8.73 -4.02 -10.09
C TYR A 151 -10.26 -4.11 -10.09
N ALA A 152 -10.80 -5.27 -9.75
CA ALA A 152 -12.24 -5.54 -9.77
C ALA A 152 -12.73 -6.03 -8.41
N THR A 153 -13.97 -5.66 -8.08
CA THR A 153 -14.74 -6.15 -6.95
C THR A 153 -16.15 -6.48 -7.41
N GLU A 154 -17.03 -6.89 -6.49
CA GLU A 154 -18.45 -7.09 -6.76
C GLU A 154 -19.16 -5.78 -7.19
N GLU A 155 -18.65 -4.62 -6.79
CA GLU A 155 -19.22 -3.31 -7.14
C GLU A 155 -18.78 -2.79 -8.51
N GLY A 156 -17.75 -3.37 -9.11
CA GLY A 156 -17.27 -2.99 -10.43
C GLY A 156 -15.76 -3.06 -10.63
N THR A 157 -15.31 -2.40 -11.70
CA THR A 157 -13.91 -2.32 -12.11
C THR A 157 -13.38 -0.92 -11.90
N PHE A 158 -12.23 -0.82 -11.23
CA PHE A 158 -11.62 0.43 -10.79
C PHE A 158 -10.23 0.59 -11.43
N PRO A 159 -9.98 1.67 -12.18
CA PRO A 159 -8.66 1.90 -12.78
C PRO A 159 -7.61 2.14 -11.70
N ILE A 160 -6.38 1.70 -11.97
CA ILE A 160 -5.21 1.99 -11.14
C ILE A 160 -4.39 3.07 -11.85
N THR A 161 -4.46 4.29 -11.36
CA THR A 161 -3.79 5.47 -11.91
C THR A 161 -2.53 5.86 -11.14
N ALA A 162 -2.41 5.41 -9.88
CA ALA A 162 -1.24 5.55 -9.04
C ALA A 162 -1.03 4.26 -8.25
N PHE A 163 0.23 3.79 -8.17
CA PHE A 163 0.58 2.58 -7.44
C PHE A 163 1.99 2.69 -6.84
N SER A 164 2.03 3.13 -5.60
CA SER A 164 3.27 3.16 -4.81
C SER A 164 3.67 1.80 -4.24
N GLY A 165 2.74 0.85 -4.19
CA GLY A 165 2.90 -0.47 -3.58
C GLY A 165 2.52 -0.52 -2.10
N MET A 166 2.13 0.61 -1.54
CA MET A 166 1.59 0.74 -0.18
C MET A 166 0.33 1.60 -0.19
N THR A 167 -0.55 1.36 0.76
CA THR A 167 -1.71 2.21 1.05
C THR A 167 -1.56 2.88 2.41
N THR A 168 -2.32 3.94 2.64
CA THR A 168 -2.44 4.61 3.94
C THR A 168 -3.87 5.04 4.20
N PHE A 169 -4.23 5.14 5.48
CA PHE A 169 -5.44 5.79 5.91
C PHE A 169 -5.24 7.31 5.96
N ILE A 170 -6.24 8.06 5.55
CA ILE A 170 -6.29 9.52 5.69
C ILE A 170 -7.43 9.87 6.65
N MET A 171 -7.13 10.64 7.68
CA MET A 171 -8.14 11.14 8.62
C MET A 171 -9.16 12.01 7.90
N GLN A 172 -10.44 11.74 8.09
CA GLN A 172 -11.57 12.43 7.47
C GLN A 172 -12.54 12.91 8.56
N ARG A 173 -13.16 14.07 8.36
CA ARG A 173 -14.03 14.71 9.37
C ARG A 173 -15.20 13.83 9.79
N GLU A 174 -15.74 13.04 8.88
CA GLU A 174 -16.89 12.15 9.09
C GLU A 174 -16.54 10.81 9.75
N LEU A 175 -15.25 10.52 9.97
CA LEU A 175 -14.75 9.23 10.46
C LEU A 175 -14.16 9.35 11.88
N ASN A 176 -14.85 10.03 12.80
CA ASN A 176 -14.33 10.34 14.14
C ASN A 176 -13.80 9.12 14.89
N ASP A 177 -14.57 8.02 14.95
CA ASP A 177 -14.19 6.81 15.69
C ASP A 177 -12.92 6.18 15.10
N LEU A 178 -12.81 6.14 13.75
CA LEU A 178 -11.64 5.61 13.06
C LEU A 178 -10.43 6.53 13.22
N ASN A 179 -10.64 7.84 13.22
CA ASN A 179 -9.58 8.80 13.47
C ASN A 179 -8.98 8.62 14.87
N GLU A 180 -9.82 8.39 15.89
CA GLU A 180 -9.37 8.10 17.25
C GLU A 180 -8.55 6.81 17.31
N GLU A 181 -8.99 5.73 16.66
CA GLU A 181 -8.23 4.48 16.60
C GLU A 181 -6.91 4.65 15.83
N TYR A 182 -6.91 5.43 14.73
CA TYR A 182 -5.71 5.71 13.96
C TYR A 182 -4.63 6.42 14.79
N THR A 183 -5.01 7.38 15.64
CA THR A 183 -4.06 8.09 16.52
C THR A 183 -3.37 7.19 17.54
N LYS A 184 -3.90 6.00 17.82
CA LYS A 184 -3.30 5.02 18.74
C LYS A 184 -2.16 4.22 18.11
N LEU A 185 -2.09 4.16 16.77
CA LEU A 185 -1.08 3.42 16.03
C LEU A 185 0.31 4.03 16.21
N GLN A 186 1.33 3.18 16.24
CA GLN A 186 2.71 3.63 16.35
C GLN A 186 3.14 4.45 15.13
N TRP A 187 2.63 4.09 13.94
CA TRP A 187 2.83 4.88 12.73
C TRP A 187 2.42 6.34 12.93
N TYR A 188 1.17 6.58 13.41
CA TYR A 188 0.68 7.94 13.66
C TYR A 188 1.57 8.69 14.66
N LYS A 189 1.88 8.08 15.81
CA LYS A 189 2.70 8.68 16.88
C LYS A 189 4.11 9.04 16.40
N ASP A 190 4.68 8.23 15.50
CA ASP A 190 6.03 8.45 14.99
C ASP A 190 6.08 9.42 13.81
N THR A 191 4.97 9.66 13.11
CA THR A 191 4.90 10.52 11.92
C THR A 191 4.22 11.86 12.14
N ASN A 192 3.54 12.06 13.27
CA ASN A 192 2.90 13.33 13.62
C ASN A 192 3.56 13.93 14.85
N THR A 193 3.66 15.25 14.91
CA THR A 193 4.06 16.01 16.09
C THR A 193 2.79 16.50 16.76
N ASP A 194 2.63 16.16 18.03
CA ASP A 194 1.58 16.73 18.89
C ASP A 194 1.75 18.24 19.05
#